data_da656efd9aafdd848e1c1dcbedfe98fc
#
_entry.id   da656efd9aafdd848e1c1dcbedfe98fc
#
_cell.length_a   1.000
_cell.length_b   1.000
_cell.length_c   1.000
_cell.angle_alpha   90.00
_cell.angle_beta   90.00
_cell.angle_gamma   90.00
#
_symmetry.space_group_name_H-M   'P 1'
#
loop_
_entity.id
_entity.type
_entity.pdbx_description
1 polymer ?
#
loop_
_entity_poly.entity_id
_entity_poly.type
_entity_poly.pdbx_seq_one_letter_code
_entity_poly.pdbx_strand_id
1 'polypeptide(L)'
;MIDFLSGLQHRVVQAAADKQAFDILVLDLRERSDLTDYFVICSGNSRMQVQAIADSILDRVYESHYTLSSVEGYTSGSWIVLDLIDVVVHIFQKDVRRDWLQDRKSTRLNSSH
;
A
#
# COMPACT_ATOMS: atom_id res chain seq x y z
N MET A 1 10.65 4.68 18.50
CA MET A 1 10.01 3.42 18.86
C MET A 1 8.51 3.55 18.91
N ILE A 2 8.00 4.32 19.79
CA ILE A 2 6.57 4.54 19.90
C ILE A 2 6.05 5.22 18.66
N ASP A 3 6.82 6.12 18.11
CA ASP A 3 6.42 6.83 16.90
C ASP A 3 6.19 5.89 15.74
N PHE A 4 7.01 4.86 15.62
CA PHE A 4 6.81 3.87 14.57
C PHE A 4 5.46 3.18 14.72
N LEU A 5 5.12 2.80 15.94
CA LEU A 5 3.88 2.08 16.20
C LEU A 5 2.64 2.96 16.10
N SER A 6 2.81 4.28 16.30
CA SER A 6 1.68 5.20 16.28
C SER A 6 1.59 6.00 14.99
N GLY A 7 2.50 5.79 14.06
CA GLY A 7 2.52 6.54 12.82
C GLY A 7 1.44 6.12 11.84
N LEU A 8 1.34 6.88 10.76
CA LEU A 8 0.35 6.61 9.72
C LEU A 8 0.52 5.23 9.13
N GLN A 9 1.77 4.79 8.91
CA GLN A 9 2.02 3.48 8.33
C GLN A 9 1.47 2.37 9.22
N HIS A 10 1.54 2.55 10.54
CA HIS A 10 0.99 1.56 11.46
C HIS A 10 -0.53 1.51 11.36
N ARG A 11 -1.18 2.66 11.25
CA ARG A 11 -2.64 2.72 11.12
C ARG A 11 -3.09 2.06 9.82
N VAL A 12 -2.32 2.27 8.75
CA VAL A 12 -2.60 1.65 7.46
C VAL A 12 -2.50 0.13 7.57
N VAL A 13 -1.44 -0.36 8.20
CA VAL A 13 -1.25 -1.81 8.38
C VAL A 13 -2.40 -2.41 9.19
N GLN A 14 -2.80 -1.74 10.27
CA GLN A 14 -3.90 -2.23 11.09
C GLN A 14 -5.20 -2.27 10.31
N ALA A 15 -5.49 -1.22 9.55
CA ALA A 15 -6.71 -1.17 8.76
C ALA A 15 -6.74 -2.26 7.71
N ALA A 16 -5.58 -2.53 7.07
CA ALA A 16 -5.48 -3.59 6.10
C ALA A 16 -5.68 -4.96 6.74
N ALA A 17 -5.07 -5.17 7.89
CA ALA A 17 -5.19 -6.44 8.61
C ALA A 17 -6.62 -6.69 9.06
N ASP A 18 -7.37 -5.65 9.40
CA ASP A 18 -8.77 -5.78 9.79
C ASP A 18 -9.62 -6.41 8.69
N LYS A 19 -9.21 -6.26 7.44
CA LYS A 19 -9.89 -6.85 6.29
C LYS A 19 -9.12 -8.04 5.75
N GLN A 20 -8.25 -8.60 6.56
CA GLN A 20 -7.53 -9.85 6.26
C GLN A 20 -6.59 -9.73 5.07
N ALA A 21 -6.05 -8.54 4.84
CA ALA A 21 -4.97 -8.39 3.90
C ALA A 21 -3.81 -9.29 4.32
N PHE A 22 -3.08 -9.81 3.35
CA PHE A 22 -1.96 -10.68 3.64
C PHE A 22 -0.71 -10.22 2.91
N ASP A 23 0.42 -10.81 3.27
CA ASP A 23 1.73 -10.47 2.73
C ASP A 23 1.97 -8.97 2.83
N ILE A 24 1.68 -8.41 4.01
CA ILE A 24 1.83 -6.99 4.26
C ILE A 24 3.32 -6.67 4.44
N LEU A 25 3.79 -5.72 3.66
CA LEU A 25 5.18 -5.30 3.66
C LEU A 25 5.24 -3.79 3.83
N VAL A 26 6.07 -3.32 4.74
CA VAL A 26 6.31 -1.90 4.92
C VAL A 26 7.76 -1.61 4.53
N LEU A 27 7.92 -0.70 3.58
CA LEU A 27 9.25 -0.29 3.12
C LEU A 27 9.52 1.11 3.63
N ASP A 28 10.63 1.27 4.33
CA ASP A 28 11.07 2.56 4.84
C ASP A 28 11.89 3.24 3.75
N LEU A 29 11.39 4.34 3.22
CA LEU A 29 12.01 5.05 2.11
C LEU A 29 12.56 6.41 2.53
N ARG A 30 12.62 6.68 3.83
CA ARG A 30 12.96 8.02 4.31
C ARG A 30 14.34 8.49 3.87
N GLU A 31 15.25 7.55 3.65
CA GLU A 31 16.60 7.91 3.20
C GLU A 31 16.79 7.74 1.71
N ARG A 32 15.75 7.33 0.99
CA ARG A 32 15.88 6.98 -0.43
C ARG A 32 14.96 7.76 -1.33
N SER A 33 13.98 8.46 -0.76
CA SER A 33 12.98 9.16 -1.56
C SER A 33 12.60 10.46 -0.87
N ASP A 34 12.51 11.51 -1.66
CA ASP A 34 11.99 12.78 -1.16
C ASP A 34 10.48 12.87 -1.31
N LEU A 35 9.87 11.88 -1.98
CA LEU A 35 8.45 11.95 -2.32
C LEU A 35 7.55 11.33 -1.27
N THR A 36 8.02 10.29 -0.61
CA THR A 36 7.23 9.62 0.40
C THR A 36 8.16 8.95 1.41
N ASP A 37 7.67 8.76 2.63
CA ASP A 37 8.47 8.13 3.68
C ASP A 37 8.34 6.62 3.68
N TYR A 38 7.18 6.09 3.32
CA TYR A 38 6.93 4.66 3.42
C TYR A 38 6.06 4.18 2.27
N PHE A 39 6.35 2.96 1.80
CA PHE A 39 5.39 2.18 1.00
C PHE A 39 4.82 1.11 1.90
N VAL A 40 3.51 0.91 1.81
CA VAL A 40 2.84 -0.25 2.41
C VAL A 40 2.26 -1.05 1.27
N ILE A 41 2.65 -2.31 1.18
CA ILE A 41 2.23 -3.21 0.09
C ILE A 41 1.51 -4.38 0.73
N CYS A 42 0.33 -4.70 0.24
CA CYS A 42 -0.41 -5.84 0.76
C CYS A 42 -1.25 -6.47 -0.36
N SER A 43 -1.85 -7.59 -0.05
CA SER A 43 -2.58 -8.38 -1.02
C SER A 43 -3.96 -8.76 -0.51
N GLY A 44 -4.87 -8.97 -1.46
CA GLY A 44 -6.16 -9.57 -1.22
C GLY A 44 -6.42 -10.66 -2.24
N ASN A 45 -7.41 -11.52 -1.98
CA ASN A 45 -7.72 -12.66 -2.82
C ASN A 45 -8.65 -12.31 -3.98
N SER A 46 -9.38 -11.21 -3.88
CA SER A 46 -10.40 -10.87 -4.86
C SER A 46 -10.49 -9.36 -5.00
N ARG A 47 -11.15 -8.93 -6.07
CA ARG A 47 -11.44 -7.51 -6.26
C ARG A 47 -12.18 -6.94 -5.07
N MET A 48 -13.20 -7.65 -4.59
CA MET A 48 -14.00 -7.16 -3.47
C MET A 48 -13.17 -7.00 -2.21
N GLN A 49 -12.28 -7.94 -1.95
CA GLN A 49 -11.42 -7.84 -0.78
C GLN A 49 -10.44 -6.68 -0.91
N VAL A 50 -9.84 -6.52 -2.09
CA VAL A 50 -8.92 -5.41 -2.33
C VAL A 50 -9.62 -4.08 -2.11
N GLN A 51 -10.86 -3.94 -2.62
CA GLN A 51 -11.64 -2.73 -2.41
C GLN A 51 -12.00 -2.55 -0.94
N ALA A 52 -12.33 -3.62 -0.23
CA ALA A 52 -12.65 -3.54 1.19
C ALA A 52 -11.43 -3.11 2.00
N ILE A 53 -10.25 -3.58 1.64
CA ILE A 53 -9.01 -3.17 2.28
C ILE A 53 -8.81 -1.67 2.07
N ALA A 54 -8.99 -1.20 0.84
CA ALA A 54 -8.85 0.23 0.54
C ALA A 54 -9.84 1.05 1.35
N ASP A 55 -11.09 0.61 1.41
CA ASP A 55 -12.13 1.33 2.17
C ASP A 55 -11.77 1.42 3.65
N SER A 56 -11.26 0.34 4.22
CA SER A 56 -10.85 0.30 5.62
C SER A 56 -9.73 1.29 5.89
N ILE A 57 -8.76 1.34 5.00
CA ILE A 57 -7.64 2.28 5.13
C ILE A 57 -8.13 3.71 5.01
N LEU A 58 -8.99 3.98 4.03
CA LEU A 58 -9.52 5.33 3.84
C LEU A 58 -10.32 5.81 5.03
N ASP A 59 -11.11 4.92 5.65
CA ASP A 59 -11.86 5.27 6.86
C ASP A 59 -10.91 5.67 7.98
N ARG A 60 -9.82 4.93 8.17
CA ARG A 60 -8.84 5.25 9.20
C ARG A 60 -8.14 6.58 8.94
N VAL A 61 -7.80 6.81 7.69
CA VAL A 61 -7.16 8.06 7.28
C VAL A 61 -8.10 9.23 7.58
N TYR A 62 -9.36 9.06 7.25
CA TYR A 62 -10.38 10.08 7.46
C TYR A 62 -10.53 10.40 8.94
N GLU A 63 -10.65 9.35 9.76
CA GLU A 63 -10.82 9.51 11.20
C GLU A 63 -9.62 10.15 11.87
N SER A 64 -8.45 9.93 11.31
CA SER A 64 -7.20 10.39 11.90
C SER A 64 -6.77 11.74 11.36
N HIS A 65 -7.57 12.35 10.49
CA HIS A 65 -7.31 13.67 9.92
C HIS A 65 -6.04 13.74 9.08
N TYR A 66 -5.62 12.62 8.51
CA TYR A 66 -4.54 12.64 7.53
C TYR A 66 -5.09 13.01 6.17
N THR A 67 -4.21 13.49 5.31
CA THR A 67 -4.59 13.96 3.98
C THR A 67 -4.49 12.84 2.96
N LEU A 68 -5.54 12.67 2.17
CA LEU A 68 -5.53 11.78 1.02
C LEU A 68 -5.23 12.62 -0.22
N SER A 69 -4.18 12.26 -0.93
CA SER A 69 -3.82 12.97 -2.16
C SER A 69 -4.53 12.37 -3.38
N SER A 70 -4.52 11.05 -3.50
CA SER A 70 -5.20 10.43 -4.65
C SER A 70 -5.53 8.98 -4.38
N VAL A 71 -6.51 8.47 -5.13
CA VAL A 71 -6.89 7.06 -5.16
C VAL A 71 -6.92 6.65 -6.63
N GLU A 72 -6.19 5.57 -6.96
CA GLU A 72 -6.17 5.07 -8.33
C GLU A 72 -6.45 3.58 -8.34
N GLY A 73 -7.13 3.14 -9.38
CA GLY A 73 -7.37 1.72 -9.60
C GLY A 73 -8.51 1.12 -8.79
N TYR A 74 -9.28 1.93 -8.08
CA TYR A 74 -10.32 1.42 -7.19
C TYR A 74 -11.36 0.59 -7.93
N THR A 75 -11.85 1.08 -9.05
CA THR A 75 -12.92 0.40 -9.78
C THR A 75 -12.47 -0.95 -10.30
N SER A 76 -11.28 -1.01 -10.86
CA SER A 76 -10.71 -2.26 -11.34
C SER A 76 -10.47 -3.24 -10.20
N GLY A 77 -9.95 -2.73 -9.08
CA GLY A 77 -9.70 -3.55 -7.90
C GLY A 77 -8.60 -4.58 -8.07
N SER A 78 -7.83 -4.52 -9.14
CA SER A 78 -6.70 -5.42 -9.31
C SER A 78 -5.45 -4.87 -8.63
N TRP A 79 -5.31 -3.56 -8.64
CA TRP A 79 -4.18 -2.87 -8.01
C TRP A 79 -4.65 -1.47 -7.67
N ILE A 80 -4.88 -1.23 -6.39
CA ILE A 80 -5.32 0.08 -5.90
C ILE A 80 -4.14 0.79 -5.26
N VAL A 81 -3.94 2.05 -5.61
CA VAL A 81 -2.90 2.88 -5.03
C VAL A 81 -3.56 4.02 -4.27
N LEU A 82 -3.22 4.14 -2.99
CA LEU A 82 -3.67 5.21 -2.14
C LEU A 82 -2.48 6.09 -1.80
N ASP A 83 -2.49 7.32 -2.29
CA ASP A 83 -1.40 8.25 -2.02
C ASP A 83 -1.79 9.12 -0.84
N LEU A 84 -1.13 8.88 0.29
CA LEU A 84 -1.38 9.60 1.54
C LEU A 84 -0.24 10.59 1.83
N ILE A 85 0.54 10.92 0.83
CA ILE A 85 1.65 11.83 0.85
C ILE A 85 2.87 11.20 1.52
N ASP A 86 2.84 11.03 2.84
CA ASP A 86 3.98 10.42 3.54
C ASP A 86 4.01 8.91 3.42
N VAL A 87 2.88 8.32 3.08
CA VAL A 87 2.75 6.86 2.90
C VAL A 87 1.99 6.62 1.61
N VAL A 88 2.52 5.76 0.76
CA VAL A 88 1.81 5.30 -0.44
C VAL A 88 1.47 3.83 -0.22
N VAL A 89 0.20 3.50 -0.39
CA VAL A 89 -0.30 2.15 -0.14
C VAL A 89 -0.59 1.50 -1.48
N HIS A 90 -0.05 0.29 -1.66
CA HIS A 90 -0.32 -0.53 -2.84
C HIS A 90 -1.07 -1.77 -2.39
N ILE A 91 -2.29 -1.94 -2.89
CA ILE A 91 -3.13 -3.09 -2.55
C ILE A 91 -3.35 -3.87 -3.83
N PHE A 92 -2.88 -5.11 -3.86
CA PHE A 92 -2.92 -5.94 -5.06
C PHE A 92 -3.83 -7.15 -4.87
N GLN A 93 -4.48 -7.58 -5.94
CA GLN A 93 -4.88 -8.98 -5.98
C GLN A 93 -3.61 -9.81 -6.07
N LYS A 94 -3.62 -10.98 -5.43
CA LYS A 94 -2.38 -11.76 -5.27
C LYS A 94 -1.70 -12.09 -6.58
N ASP A 95 -2.48 -12.38 -7.62
CA ASP A 95 -1.91 -12.75 -8.91
C ASP A 95 -1.27 -11.55 -9.59
N VAL A 96 -1.89 -10.39 -9.46
CA VAL A 96 -1.36 -9.16 -10.04
C VAL A 96 -0.06 -8.79 -9.35
N ARG A 97 0.01 -8.95 -8.03
CA ARG A 97 1.23 -8.66 -7.29
C ARG A 97 2.38 -9.55 -7.72
N ARG A 98 2.09 -10.82 -7.92
CA ARG A 98 3.11 -11.75 -8.38
C ARG A 98 3.69 -11.32 -9.72
N ASP A 99 2.80 -10.94 -10.66
CA ASP A 99 3.23 -10.49 -11.97
C ASP A 99 4.00 -9.18 -11.89
N TRP A 100 3.54 -8.26 -11.06
CA TRP A 100 4.21 -6.98 -10.85
C TRP A 100 5.63 -7.17 -10.31
N LEU A 101 5.79 -8.06 -9.35
CA LEU A 101 7.12 -8.34 -8.79
C LEU A 101 8.05 -8.94 -9.83
N GLN A 102 7.55 -9.84 -10.67
CA GLN A 102 8.35 -10.43 -11.72
C GLN A 102 8.77 -9.40 -12.75
N ASP A 103 7.84 -8.54 -13.16
CA ASP A 103 8.15 -7.49 -14.11
C ASP A 103 9.20 -6.54 -13.56
N ARG A 104 9.07 -6.17 -12.30
CA ARG A 104 10.04 -5.26 -11.71
C ARG A 104 11.39 -5.91 -11.55
N LYS A 105 11.43 -7.18 -11.24
CA LYS A 105 12.70 -7.90 -11.18
C LYS A 105 13.38 -7.91 -12.56
N SER A 106 12.62 -8.21 -13.59
CA SER A 106 13.17 -8.22 -14.94
C SER A 106 13.64 -6.83 -15.34
N THR A 107 12.83 -5.82 -15.08
CA THR A 107 13.20 -4.45 -15.40
C THR A 107 14.45 -4.03 -14.66
N ARG A 108 14.53 -4.38 -13.38
CA ARG A 108 15.70 -4.02 -12.60
C ARG A 108 16.96 -4.72 -13.10
N LEU A 109 16.84 -5.98 -13.47
CA LEU A 109 17.96 -6.69 -14.04
C LEU A 109 18.41 -6.05 -15.35
N ASN A 110 17.44 -5.65 -16.16
CA ASN A 110 17.75 -5.00 -17.42
C ASN A 110 18.41 -3.65 -17.20
N SER A 111 17.98 -2.94 -16.19
CA SER A 111 18.49 -1.59 -15.97
C SER A 111 19.78 -1.55 -15.18
N SER A 112 20.18 -2.65 -14.61
CA SER A 112 21.39 -2.69 -13.79
C SER A 112 22.67 -2.80 -14.61
N HIS A 113 22.53 -3.01 -15.88
CA HIS A 113 23.71 -3.10 -16.76
C HIS A 113 24.01 -1.82 -17.49
#